data_277ceaf19e3648d45fb105c0aac940bb
#
_entry.id   277ceaf19e3648d45fb105c0aac940bb
#
_cell.length_a   1.000
_cell.length_b   1.000
_cell.length_c   1.000
_cell.angle_alpha   90.00
_cell.angle_beta   90.00
_cell.angle_gamma   90.00
#
_symmetry.space_group_name_H-M   'P 1'
#
loop_
_entity.id
_entity.type
_entity.pdbx_description
1 polymer ?
#
loop_
_entity_poly.entity_id
_entity_poly.type
_entity_poly.pdbx_seq_one_letter_code
_entity_poly.pdbx_strand_id
1 'polypeptide(L)'
;NRTHKKTTLILEQLLQLDQELLVFLNGLGSEPFDAFWKIITKQIYWVPFFLAVFFLIHRKVGSRKFVIIIVFLAILIAFTDQMTNLFKYSFQRLRPCNVPELDGIIREVITRKSFSFFSGHASNSMASTVFIYLIIRKYYRNTFLLFAFPLVFAYSRIYLGLHFPGDILTGYLFGATFGFLFYKLHEYFNSRYKITRRESPLNHPE
;
A
#
# COMPACT_ATOMS: atom_id res chain seq x y z
N ASN A 1 -25.40 -21.67 -19.82
CA ASN A 1 -26.19 -20.40 -19.80
C ASN A 1 -26.61 -19.94 -18.40
N ARG A 2 -27.06 -20.85 -17.52
CA ARG A 2 -27.47 -20.47 -16.14
C ARG A 2 -26.28 -19.99 -15.30
N THR A 3 -25.11 -20.58 -15.42
CA THR A 3 -23.89 -20.23 -14.68
C THR A 3 -23.41 -18.83 -15.05
N HIS A 4 -23.40 -18.50 -16.35
CA HIS A 4 -23.00 -17.18 -16.83
C HIS A 4 -23.92 -16.07 -16.28
N LYS A 5 -25.25 -16.28 -16.36
CA LYS A 5 -26.23 -15.32 -15.82
C LYS A 5 -26.09 -15.10 -14.31
N LYS A 6 -25.80 -16.16 -13.54
CA LYS A 6 -25.56 -16.09 -12.09
C LYS A 6 -24.28 -15.30 -11.79
N THR A 7 -23.20 -15.52 -12.55
CA THR A 7 -21.93 -14.79 -12.37
C THR A 7 -22.09 -13.29 -12.65
N THR A 8 -22.83 -12.94 -13.72
CA THR A 8 -23.10 -11.52 -14.05
C THR A 8 -23.89 -10.84 -12.94
N LEU A 9 -24.95 -11.50 -12.43
CA LEU A 9 -25.76 -10.95 -11.34
C LEU A 9 -24.94 -10.71 -10.05
N ILE A 10 -24.07 -11.65 -9.69
CA ILE A 10 -23.18 -11.49 -8.51
C ILE A 10 -22.22 -10.32 -8.72
N LEU A 11 -21.64 -10.17 -9.90
CA LEU A 11 -20.75 -9.06 -10.21
C LEU A 11 -21.47 -7.71 -10.13
N GLU A 12 -22.67 -7.60 -10.67
CA GLU A 12 -23.50 -6.39 -10.57
C GLU A 12 -23.80 -6.03 -9.11
N GLN A 13 -24.17 -7.01 -8.28
CA GLN A 13 -24.41 -6.80 -6.85
C GLN A 13 -23.15 -6.33 -6.11
N LEU A 14 -21.98 -6.89 -6.43
CA LEU A 14 -20.71 -6.46 -5.83
C LEU A 14 -20.34 -5.03 -6.24
N LEU A 15 -20.57 -4.65 -7.49
CA LEU A 15 -20.30 -3.29 -7.97
C LEU A 15 -21.26 -2.29 -7.32
N GLN A 16 -22.53 -2.65 -7.16
CA GLN A 16 -23.52 -1.80 -6.46
C GLN A 16 -23.12 -1.60 -5.00
N LEU A 17 -22.80 -2.69 -4.29
CA LEU A 17 -22.33 -2.62 -2.89
C LEU A 17 -21.07 -1.74 -2.75
N ASP A 18 -20.13 -1.83 -3.70
CA ASP A 18 -18.91 -1.01 -3.71
C ASP A 18 -19.24 0.49 -3.88
N GLN A 19 -20.25 0.83 -4.70
CA GLN A 19 -20.72 2.20 -4.84
C GLN A 19 -21.44 2.70 -3.58
N GLU A 20 -22.34 1.91 -3.02
CA GLU A 20 -23.08 2.26 -1.78
C GLU A 20 -22.11 2.51 -0.63
N LEU A 21 -21.11 1.63 -0.48
CA LEU A 21 -20.07 1.78 0.55
C LEU A 21 -19.19 3.01 0.31
N LEU A 22 -18.90 3.33 -0.95
CA LEU A 22 -18.20 4.58 -1.29
C LEU A 22 -19.03 5.80 -0.85
N VAL A 23 -20.31 5.86 -1.23
CA VAL A 23 -21.19 6.98 -0.88
C VAL A 23 -21.25 7.17 0.63
N PHE A 24 -21.42 6.07 1.38
CA PHE A 24 -21.45 6.10 2.83
C PHE A 24 -20.11 6.63 3.41
N LEU A 25 -18.97 6.05 3.04
CA LEU A 25 -17.67 6.39 3.62
C LEU A 25 -17.19 7.79 3.21
N ASN A 26 -17.44 8.21 1.97
CA ASN A 26 -17.12 9.53 1.47
C ASN A 26 -18.04 10.59 2.10
N GLY A 27 -19.32 10.26 2.30
CA GLY A 27 -20.31 11.12 2.95
C GLY A 27 -20.02 11.41 4.44
N LEU A 28 -19.19 10.62 5.12
CA LEU A 28 -18.68 10.92 6.47
C LEU A 28 -17.71 12.11 6.48
N GLY A 29 -17.24 12.54 5.31
CA GLY A 29 -16.35 13.68 5.16
C GLY A 29 -17.05 15.02 5.38
N SER A 30 -16.28 16.05 5.75
CA SER A 30 -16.77 17.41 5.88
C SER A 30 -15.70 18.44 5.45
N GLU A 31 -16.14 19.58 4.96
CA GLU A 31 -15.29 20.62 4.39
C GLU A 31 -14.11 21.07 5.29
N PRO A 32 -14.28 21.25 6.62
CA PRO A 32 -13.17 21.63 7.49
C PRO A 32 -11.98 20.65 7.49
N PHE A 33 -12.22 19.35 7.19
CA PHE A 33 -11.19 18.32 7.15
C PHE A 33 -10.56 18.11 5.76
N ASP A 34 -11.03 18.79 4.71
CA ASP A 34 -10.52 18.62 3.36
C ASP A 34 -9.03 18.96 3.24
N ALA A 35 -8.59 20.04 3.89
CA ALA A 35 -7.19 20.43 3.91
C ALA A 35 -6.30 19.35 4.57
N PHE A 36 -6.75 18.76 5.69
CA PHE A 36 -6.06 17.67 6.36
C PHE A 36 -5.91 16.44 5.44
N TRP A 37 -6.99 15.98 4.81
CA TRP A 37 -6.93 14.81 3.94
C TRP A 37 -6.15 15.05 2.65
N LYS A 38 -6.14 16.30 2.12
CA LYS A 38 -5.25 16.72 1.02
C LYS A 38 -3.77 16.65 1.41
N ILE A 39 -3.42 16.87 2.68
CA ILE A 39 -2.07 16.69 3.20
C ILE A 39 -1.75 15.21 3.35
N ILE A 40 -2.60 14.44 4.04
CA ILE A 40 -2.41 13.02 4.32
C ILE A 40 -2.20 12.20 3.03
N THR A 41 -2.89 12.53 1.94
CA THR A 41 -2.76 11.79 0.66
C THR A 41 -1.42 12.03 -0.05
N LYS A 42 -0.63 13.05 0.33
CA LYS A 42 0.64 13.35 -0.31
C LYS A 42 1.79 12.62 0.37
N GLN A 43 2.52 11.81 -0.40
CA GLN A 43 3.63 10.97 0.10
C GLN A 43 4.73 11.78 0.82
N ILE A 44 4.97 13.03 0.40
CA ILE A 44 6.03 13.87 0.96
C ILE A 44 5.86 14.11 2.47
N TYR A 45 4.62 14.20 2.96
CA TYR A 45 4.37 14.43 4.38
C TYR A 45 4.59 13.18 5.26
N TRP A 46 4.76 12.00 4.66
CA TRP A 46 5.11 10.79 5.36
C TRP A 46 6.62 10.55 5.45
N VAL A 47 7.45 11.41 4.81
CA VAL A 47 8.91 11.31 4.86
C VAL A 47 9.44 11.28 6.30
N PRO A 48 9.03 12.14 7.24
CA PRO A 48 9.52 12.07 8.64
C PRO A 48 9.20 10.72 9.31
N PHE A 49 8.01 10.16 9.05
CA PHE A 49 7.63 8.84 9.55
C PHE A 49 8.56 7.76 9.00
N PHE A 50 8.82 7.74 7.69
CA PHE A 50 9.71 6.74 7.09
C PHE A 50 11.16 6.91 7.55
N LEU A 51 11.64 8.13 7.74
CA LEU A 51 12.99 8.38 8.29
C LEU A 51 13.11 7.80 9.71
N ALA A 52 12.11 7.97 10.56
CA ALA A 52 12.09 7.36 11.89
C ALA A 52 12.11 5.82 11.82
N VAL A 53 11.28 5.21 10.94
CA VAL A 53 11.26 3.76 10.74
C VAL A 53 12.61 3.26 10.21
N PHE A 54 13.22 3.94 9.24
CA PHE A 54 14.52 3.58 8.69
C PHE A 54 15.64 3.70 9.71
N PHE A 55 15.61 4.71 10.56
CA PHE A 55 16.54 4.84 11.68
C PHE A 55 16.43 3.65 12.65
N LEU A 56 15.22 3.23 13.00
CA LEU A 56 14.99 2.08 13.85
C LEU A 56 15.49 0.77 13.20
N ILE A 57 15.29 0.60 11.89
CA ILE A 57 15.83 -0.56 11.15
C ILE A 57 17.35 -0.53 11.18
N HIS A 58 17.96 0.60 10.78
CA HIS A 58 19.41 0.76 10.72
C HIS A 58 20.09 0.42 12.05
N ARG A 59 19.55 0.93 13.17
CA ARG A 59 20.07 0.64 14.52
C ARG A 59 20.10 -0.85 14.86
N LYS A 60 19.22 -1.67 14.29
CA LYS A 60 19.12 -3.10 14.61
C LYS A 60 19.86 -4.00 13.64
N VAL A 61 19.92 -3.62 12.36
CA VAL A 61 20.48 -4.52 11.33
C VAL A 61 21.89 -4.11 10.88
N GLY A 62 22.33 -2.88 11.17
CA GLY A 62 23.61 -2.32 10.72
C GLY A 62 23.59 -1.87 9.27
N SER A 63 24.59 -1.05 8.87
CA SER A 63 24.60 -0.33 7.59
C SER A 63 24.51 -1.24 6.36
N ARG A 64 25.28 -2.34 6.30
CA ARG A 64 25.29 -3.23 5.13
C ARG A 64 23.94 -3.88 4.86
N LYS A 65 23.30 -4.43 5.90
CA LYS A 65 21.97 -5.04 5.77
C LYS A 65 20.90 -3.99 5.52
N PHE A 66 21.04 -2.82 6.12
CA PHE A 66 20.14 -1.70 5.89
C PHE A 66 20.10 -1.28 4.42
N VAL A 67 21.26 -1.10 3.77
CA VAL A 67 21.32 -0.76 2.33
C VAL A 67 20.61 -1.82 1.48
N ILE A 68 20.80 -3.10 1.77
CA ILE A 68 20.11 -4.18 1.05
C ILE A 68 18.60 -4.09 1.22
N ILE A 69 18.13 -3.84 2.45
CA ILE A 69 16.70 -3.65 2.73
C ILE A 69 16.13 -2.48 1.92
N ILE A 70 16.83 -1.35 1.86
CA ILE A 70 16.39 -0.18 1.08
C ILE A 70 16.35 -0.49 -0.41
N VAL A 71 17.33 -1.22 -0.96
CA VAL A 71 17.31 -1.64 -2.36
C VAL A 71 16.12 -2.55 -2.65
N PHE A 72 15.86 -3.55 -1.80
CA PHE A 72 14.68 -4.42 -1.95
C PHE A 72 13.37 -3.65 -1.87
N LEU A 73 13.27 -2.68 -0.95
CA LEU A 73 12.10 -1.82 -0.80
C LEU A 73 11.87 -0.95 -2.06
N ALA A 74 12.94 -0.37 -2.61
CA ALA A 74 12.85 0.43 -3.84
C ALA A 74 12.38 -0.41 -5.03
N ILE A 75 12.93 -1.62 -5.20
CA ILE A 75 12.51 -2.55 -6.26
C ILE A 75 11.07 -3.00 -6.04
N LEU A 76 10.66 -3.30 -4.79
CA LEU A 76 9.28 -3.66 -4.45
C LEU A 76 8.29 -2.55 -4.85
N ILE A 77 8.59 -1.29 -4.50
CA ILE A 77 7.72 -0.15 -4.83
C ILE A 77 7.62 0.02 -6.35
N ALA A 78 8.74 -0.02 -7.05
CA ALA A 78 8.75 0.07 -8.51
C ALA A 78 7.95 -1.06 -9.16
N PHE A 79 8.12 -2.30 -8.71
CA PHE A 79 7.37 -3.46 -9.18
C PHE A 79 5.86 -3.30 -8.93
N THR A 80 5.48 -2.93 -7.70
CA THR A 80 4.08 -2.76 -7.31
C THR A 80 3.41 -1.64 -8.11
N ASP A 81 4.14 -0.55 -8.39
CA ASP A 81 3.63 0.57 -9.20
C ASP A 81 3.41 0.15 -10.65
N GLN A 82 4.34 -0.60 -11.26
CA GLN A 82 4.18 -1.13 -12.61
C GLN A 82 3.00 -2.11 -12.71
N MET A 83 2.85 -3.01 -11.72
CA MET A 83 1.69 -3.91 -11.67
C MET A 83 0.38 -3.13 -11.53
N THR A 84 0.34 -2.10 -10.69
CA THR A 84 -0.83 -1.22 -10.56
C THR A 84 -1.17 -0.56 -11.89
N ASN A 85 -0.18 -0.04 -12.62
CA ASN A 85 -0.39 0.58 -13.92
C ASN A 85 -0.91 -0.42 -14.96
N LEU A 86 -0.31 -1.63 -15.01
CA LEU A 86 -0.77 -2.70 -15.89
C LEU A 86 -2.27 -2.99 -15.69
N PHE A 87 -2.70 -3.17 -14.43
CA PHE A 87 -4.12 -3.41 -14.12
C PHE A 87 -5.01 -2.23 -14.47
N LYS A 88 -4.58 -0.99 -14.21
CA LYS A 88 -5.35 0.21 -14.58
C LYS A 88 -5.63 0.29 -16.07
N TYR A 89 -4.62 0.02 -16.91
CA TYR A 89 -4.80 0.04 -18.36
C TYR A 89 -5.58 -1.16 -18.89
N SER A 90 -5.51 -2.32 -18.21
CA SER A 90 -6.27 -3.51 -18.61
C SER A 90 -7.75 -3.40 -18.26
N PHE A 91 -8.09 -2.89 -17.07
CA PHE A 91 -9.49 -2.81 -16.59
C PHE A 91 -10.19 -1.50 -16.94
N GLN A 92 -9.45 -0.41 -17.11
CA GLN A 92 -9.96 0.93 -17.48
C GLN A 92 -11.15 1.41 -16.64
N ARG A 93 -11.25 0.95 -15.38
CA ARG A 93 -12.32 1.37 -14.46
C ARG A 93 -12.24 2.88 -14.22
N LEU A 94 -13.35 3.59 -14.45
CA LEU A 94 -13.44 5.02 -14.13
C LEU A 94 -13.28 5.25 -12.63
N ARG A 95 -12.76 6.41 -12.28
CA ARG A 95 -12.75 6.86 -10.86
C ARG A 95 -14.13 7.33 -10.45
N PRO A 96 -14.46 7.28 -9.14
CA PRO A 96 -15.74 7.82 -8.66
C PRO A 96 -16.03 9.23 -9.16
N CYS A 97 -15.06 10.13 -9.13
CA CYS A 97 -15.17 11.51 -9.63
C CYS A 97 -15.33 11.63 -11.16
N ASN A 98 -15.36 10.55 -11.92
CA ASN A 98 -15.58 10.53 -13.37
C ASN A 98 -16.77 9.62 -13.76
N VAL A 99 -17.52 9.13 -12.78
CA VAL A 99 -18.72 8.31 -13.00
C VAL A 99 -19.94 9.22 -12.99
N PRO A 100 -20.66 9.41 -14.14
CA PRO A 100 -21.76 10.38 -14.22
C PRO A 100 -22.87 10.15 -13.19
N GLU A 101 -23.14 8.89 -12.85
CA GLU A 101 -24.18 8.50 -11.88
C GLU A 101 -23.85 8.90 -10.44
N LEU A 102 -22.60 9.27 -10.15
CA LEU A 102 -22.12 9.71 -8.84
C LEU A 102 -21.96 11.22 -8.72
N ASP A 103 -22.17 11.96 -9.83
CA ASP A 103 -22.10 13.42 -9.84
C ASP A 103 -23.14 14.02 -8.89
N GLY A 104 -22.70 14.94 -8.04
CA GLY A 104 -23.54 15.53 -7.00
C GLY A 104 -23.93 14.59 -5.83
N ILE A 105 -23.64 13.29 -5.91
CA ILE A 105 -23.91 12.32 -4.82
C ILE A 105 -22.72 12.18 -3.88
N ILE A 106 -21.50 12.19 -4.43
CA ILE A 106 -20.27 12.12 -3.64
C ILE A 106 -19.60 13.47 -3.50
N ARG A 107 -18.74 13.60 -2.48
CA ARG A 107 -17.89 14.77 -2.31
C ARG A 107 -16.63 14.60 -3.18
N GLU A 108 -16.52 15.40 -4.23
CA GLU A 108 -15.38 15.43 -5.15
C GLU A 108 -14.36 16.47 -4.71
N VAL A 109 -13.54 16.13 -3.71
CA VAL A 109 -12.54 17.06 -3.16
C VAL A 109 -11.33 17.25 -4.10
N ILE A 110 -11.03 16.24 -4.91
CA ILE A 110 -10.00 16.25 -5.96
C ILE A 110 -10.49 15.40 -7.15
N THR A 111 -10.26 15.88 -8.37
CA THR A 111 -10.54 15.13 -9.60
C THR A 111 -9.26 14.62 -10.26
N ARG A 112 -9.31 13.45 -10.91
CA ARG A 112 -8.20 12.88 -11.69
C ARG A 112 -8.73 12.09 -12.89
N LYS A 113 -8.12 12.27 -14.07
CA LYS A 113 -8.51 11.59 -15.32
C LYS A 113 -8.00 10.15 -15.47
N SER A 114 -7.04 9.69 -14.62
CA SER A 114 -6.49 8.34 -14.72
C SER A 114 -7.47 7.28 -14.19
N PHE A 115 -7.30 6.01 -14.61
CA PHE A 115 -8.12 4.89 -14.18
C PHE A 115 -8.01 4.56 -12.67
N SER A 116 -9.03 3.89 -12.14
CA SER A 116 -9.22 3.63 -10.71
C SER A 116 -8.56 2.33 -10.25
N PHE A 117 -8.85 1.20 -10.92
CA PHE A 117 -8.58 -0.15 -10.43
C PHE A 117 -7.16 -0.64 -10.73
N PHE A 118 -6.50 -1.12 -9.73
CA PHE A 118 -6.66 -0.99 -8.29
C PHE A 118 -5.88 0.22 -7.75
N SER A 119 -6.09 0.56 -6.47
CA SER A 119 -5.44 1.73 -5.86
C SER A 119 -3.94 1.52 -5.63
N GLY A 120 -3.10 2.31 -6.32
CA GLY A 120 -1.65 2.31 -6.11
C GLY A 120 -1.24 2.83 -4.72
N HIS A 121 -1.99 3.76 -4.12
CA HIS A 121 -1.75 4.21 -2.75
C HIS A 121 -1.92 3.05 -1.76
N ALA A 122 -2.99 2.26 -1.91
CA ALA A 122 -3.25 1.10 -1.07
C ALA A 122 -2.18 0.01 -1.29
N SER A 123 -1.87 -0.31 -2.53
CA SER A 123 -0.93 -1.37 -2.88
C SER A 123 0.50 -1.04 -2.42
N ASN A 124 1.03 0.14 -2.77
CA ASN A 124 2.40 0.52 -2.38
C ASN A 124 2.56 0.68 -0.88
N SER A 125 1.58 1.27 -0.18
CA SER A 125 1.65 1.44 1.26
C SER A 125 1.57 0.09 2.00
N MET A 126 0.69 -0.81 1.58
CA MET A 126 0.57 -2.14 2.19
C MET A 126 1.81 -3.00 1.89
N ALA A 127 2.32 -2.99 0.65
CA ALA A 127 3.53 -3.73 0.28
C ALA A 127 4.74 -3.31 1.13
N SER A 128 4.98 -2.00 1.23
CA SER A 128 6.05 -1.44 2.05
C SER A 128 5.89 -1.81 3.51
N THR A 129 4.67 -1.69 4.04
CA THR A 129 4.38 -2.00 5.44
C THR A 129 4.58 -3.47 5.77
N VAL A 130 4.06 -4.38 4.95
CA VAL A 130 4.24 -5.84 5.16
C VAL A 130 5.71 -6.22 5.07
N PHE A 131 6.44 -5.72 4.08
CA PHE A 131 7.87 -5.99 3.92
C PHE A 131 8.67 -5.51 5.14
N ILE A 132 8.47 -4.26 5.55
CA ILE A 132 9.16 -3.66 6.73
C ILE A 132 8.74 -4.39 8.00
N TYR A 133 7.44 -4.62 8.21
CA TYR A 133 6.92 -5.32 9.38
C TYR A 133 7.59 -6.69 9.58
N LEU A 134 7.66 -7.50 8.52
CA LEU A 134 8.25 -8.84 8.60
C LEU A 134 9.75 -8.81 8.95
N ILE A 135 10.47 -7.75 8.53
CA ILE A 135 11.88 -7.56 8.88
C ILE A 135 12.06 -7.19 10.34
N ILE A 136 11.24 -6.24 10.86
CA ILE A 136 11.50 -5.62 12.16
C ILE A 136 10.70 -6.21 13.32
N ARG A 137 9.66 -7.03 13.08
CA ARG A 137 8.81 -7.63 14.13
C ARG A 137 9.57 -8.44 15.16
N LYS A 138 10.73 -8.98 14.80
CA LYS A 138 11.62 -9.72 15.72
C LYS A 138 12.40 -8.83 16.68
N TYR A 139 12.46 -7.52 16.42
CA TYR A 139 13.21 -6.56 17.23
C TYR A 139 12.32 -5.68 18.10
N TYR A 140 11.05 -5.46 17.67
CA TYR A 140 10.13 -4.53 18.33
C TYR A 140 8.75 -5.15 18.50
N ARG A 141 8.16 -5.04 19.71
CA ARG A 141 6.86 -5.64 20.03
C ARG A 141 5.69 -4.99 19.30
N ASN A 142 5.70 -3.66 19.15
CA ASN A 142 4.56 -2.87 18.67
C ASN A 142 4.63 -2.56 17.17
N THR A 143 5.36 -3.35 16.38
CA THR A 143 5.53 -3.14 14.94
C THR A 143 4.22 -3.24 14.15
N PHE A 144 3.19 -3.90 14.68
CA PHE A 144 1.86 -3.93 14.08
C PHE A 144 1.23 -2.54 13.92
N LEU A 145 1.66 -1.54 14.71
CA LEU A 145 1.21 -0.16 14.57
C LEU A 145 1.59 0.46 13.21
N LEU A 146 2.57 -0.11 12.49
CA LEU A 146 2.88 0.31 11.14
C LEU A 146 1.69 0.17 10.18
N PHE A 147 0.77 -0.75 10.44
CA PHE A 147 -0.43 -0.93 9.61
C PHE A 147 -1.42 0.25 9.70
N ALA A 148 -1.31 1.12 10.71
CA ALA A 148 -2.07 2.36 10.74
C ALA A 148 -1.76 3.25 9.53
N PHE A 149 -0.50 3.25 9.03
CA PHE A 149 -0.10 4.03 7.85
C PHE A 149 -0.91 3.68 6.59
N PRO A 150 -0.92 2.42 6.08
CA PRO A 150 -1.72 2.10 4.90
C PRO A 150 -3.21 2.34 5.09
N LEU A 151 -3.76 2.11 6.29
CA LEU A 151 -5.17 2.33 6.57
C LEU A 151 -5.55 3.81 6.40
N VAL A 152 -4.82 4.72 7.05
CA VAL A 152 -5.08 6.17 6.98
C VAL A 152 -4.77 6.71 5.57
N PHE A 153 -3.63 6.29 5.00
CA PHE A 153 -3.16 6.77 3.70
C PHE A 153 -4.10 6.37 2.55
N ALA A 154 -4.60 5.13 2.55
CA ALA A 154 -5.53 4.69 1.51
C ALA A 154 -6.97 5.18 1.77
N TYR A 155 -7.43 5.30 3.03
CA TYR A 155 -8.73 5.92 3.32
C TYR A 155 -8.83 7.34 2.78
N SER A 156 -7.73 8.11 2.78
CA SER A 156 -7.69 9.44 2.16
C SER A 156 -8.19 9.43 0.70
N ARG A 157 -8.06 8.30 -0.02
CA ARG A 157 -8.49 8.17 -1.42
C ARG A 157 -10.00 8.03 -1.55
N ILE A 158 -10.66 7.39 -0.58
CA ILE A 158 -12.13 7.31 -0.48
C ILE A 158 -12.67 8.69 -0.11
N TYR A 159 -12.09 9.32 0.92
CA TYR A 159 -12.47 10.65 1.37
C TYR A 159 -12.44 11.69 0.24
N LEU A 160 -11.41 11.65 -0.61
CA LEU A 160 -11.19 12.59 -1.71
C LEU A 160 -12.01 12.27 -2.98
N GLY A 161 -12.83 11.20 -3.00
CA GLY A 161 -13.63 10.79 -4.16
C GLY A 161 -12.82 10.14 -5.29
N LEU A 162 -11.66 9.55 -5.01
CA LEU A 162 -10.71 9.10 -6.02
C LEU A 162 -10.68 7.60 -6.29
N HIS A 163 -11.13 6.79 -5.33
CA HIS A 163 -11.13 5.32 -5.43
C HIS A 163 -12.35 4.72 -4.73
N PHE A 164 -12.86 3.64 -5.28
CA PHE A 164 -13.84 2.79 -4.62
C PHE A 164 -13.19 1.98 -3.49
N PRO A 165 -13.95 1.58 -2.45
CA PRO A 165 -13.47 0.66 -1.41
C PRO A 165 -12.89 -0.64 -1.97
N GLY A 166 -13.52 -1.23 -3.02
CA GLY A 166 -13.01 -2.41 -3.71
C GLY A 166 -11.64 -2.21 -4.35
N ASP A 167 -11.33 -1.01 -4.88
CA ASP A 167 -10.00 -0.69 -5.39
C ASP A 167 -8.95 -0.69 -4.27
N ILE A 168 -9.32 -0.23 -3.07
CA ILE A 168 -8.46 -0.20 -1.88
C ILE A 168 -8.21 -1.62 -1.36
N LEU A 169 -9.27 -2.41 -1.18
CA LEU A 169 -9.16 -3.79 -0.68
C LEU A 169 -8.32 -4.66 -1.61
N THR A 170 -8.55 -4.55 -2.92
CA THR A 170 -7.75 -5.24 -3.93
C THR A 170 -6.29 -4.77 -3.89
N GLY A 171 -6.07 -3.46 -3.78
CA GLY A 171 -4.73 -2.89 -3.60
C GLY A 171 -4.02 -3.43 -2.36
N TYR A 172 -4.73 -3.58 -1.23
CA TYR A 172 -4.17 -4.19 -0.02
C TYR A 172 -3.81 -5.66 -0.22
N LEU A 173 -4.67 -6.43 -0.88
CA LEU A 173 -4.41 -7.85 -1.14
C LEU A 173 -3.15 -8.03 -1.99
N PHE A 174 -3.05 -7.34 -3.12
CA PHE A 174 -1.86 -7.39 -3.98
C PHE A 174 -0.62 -6.84 -3.26
N GLY A 175 -0.75 -5.70 -2.57
CA GLY A 175 0.35 -5.11 -1.81
C GLY A 175 0.88 -6.04 -0.73
N ALA A 176 0.01 -6.66 0.07
CA ALA A 176 0.41 -7.62 1.09
C ALA A 176 1.11 -8.84 0.49
N THR A 177 0.58 -9.36 -0.62
CA THR A 177 1.17 -10.50 -1.35
C THR A 177 2.58 -10.14 -1.86
N PHE A 178 2.74 -9.00 -2.53
CA PHE A 178 4.04 -8.59 -3.04
C PHE A 178 5.03 -8.28 -1.91
N GLY A 179 4.59 -7.60 -0.85
CA GLY A 179 5.43 -7.34 0.32
C GLY A 179 5.94 -8.64 0.97
N PHE A 180 5.07 -9.65 1.09
CA PHE A 180 5.44 -10.97 1.61
C PHE A 180 6.42 -11.71 0.68
N LEU A 181 6.16 -11.73 -0.64
CA LEU A 181 7.04 -12.39 -1.61
C LEU A 181 8.43 -11.75 -1.63
N PHE A 182 8.50 -10.43 -1.62
CA PHE A 182 9.78 -9.71 -1.56
C PHE A 182 10.52 -9.92 -0.24
N TYR A 183 9.81 -10.03 0.88
CA TYR A 183 10.41 -10.43 2.13
C TYR A 183 11.03 -11.84 2.03
N LYS A 184 10.34 -12.82 1.45
CA LYS A 184 10.87 -14.16 1.23
C LYS A 184 12.10 -14.15 0.30
N LEU A 185 12.06 -13.34 -0.76
CA LEU A 185 13.19 -13.17 -1.67
C LEU A 185 14.39 -12.54 -0.94
N HIS A 186 14.17 -11.54 -0.12
CA HIS A 186 15.20 -10.92 0.73
C HIS A 186 15.83 -11.93 1.71
N GLU A 187 15.01 -12.77 2.38
CA GLU A 187 15.49 -13.81 3.28
C GLU A 187 16.34 -14.86 2.51
N TYR A 188 15.87 -15.29 1.35
CA TYR A 188 16.62 -16.21 0.49
C TYR A 188 17.97 -15.61 0.06
N PHE A 189 17.98 -14.35 -0.36
CA PHE A 189 19.21 -13.63 -0.72
C PHE A 189 20.17 -13.56 0.45
N ASN A 190 19.71 -13.18 1.65
CA ASN A 190 20.53 -13.11 2.86
C ASN A 190 21.14 -14.47 3.23
N SER A 191 20.37 -15.56 3.11
CA SER A 191 20.85 -16.91 3.43
C SER A 191 21.90 -17.40 2.41
N ARG A 192 21.66 -17.15 1.12
CA ARG A 192 22.52 -17.63 0.04
C ARG A 192 23.89 -16.94 0.02
N TYR A 193 23.91 -15.64 0.28
CA TYR A 193 25.14 -14.84 0.19
C TYR A 193 25.83 -14.63 1.54
N LYS A 194 25.43 -15.37 2.60
CA LYS A 194 26.01 -15.29 3.94
C LYS A 194 26.37 -13.85 4.33
N ILE A 195 25.37 -12.95 4.29
CA ILE A 195 25.54 -11.55 4.73
C ILE A 195 25.60 -11.53 6.26
N THR A 196 26.23 -12.56 6.84
CA THR A 196 26.64 -12.63 8.21
C THR A 196 28.04 -12.02 8.33
N ARG A 197 28.19 -11.20 9.35
CA ARG A 197 29.47 -10.72 9.86
C ARG A 197 30.55 -11.81 9.68
N ARG A 198 31.58 -11.55 8.92
CA ARG A 198 32.88 -12.16 9.23
C ARG A 198 33.22 -11.67 10.64
N GLU A 199 33.03 -12.51 11.62
CA GLU A 199 33.74 -12.35 12.89
C GLU A 199 35.20 -12.40 12.51
N SER A 200 35.91 -11.28 12.65
CA SER A 200 37.37 -11.32 12.60
C SER A 200 37.83 -12.30 13.67
N PRO A 201 38.72 -13.22 13.36
CA PRO A 201 39.35 -14.02 14.39
C PRO A 201 40.10 -13.01 15.29
N LEU A 202 39.53 -12.71 16.45
CA LEU A 202 40.23 -11.98 17.50
C LEU A 202 41.32 -12.90 18.03
N ASN A 203 42.54 -12.51 17.75
CA ASN A 203 43.76 -12.81 18.48
C ASN A 203 43.51 -13.53 19.80
N HIS A 204 43.95 -14.77 19.87
CA HIS A 204 44.39 -15.37 21.16
C HIS A 204 45.68 -14.64 21.52
N PRO A 205 45.79 -13.97 22.66
CA PRO A 205 47.09 -13.63 23.21
C PRO A 205 47.70 -14.92 23.76
N GLU A 206 48.91 -15.18 23.34
CA GLU A 206 49.81 -16.14 23.97
C GLU A 206 50.17 -15.72 25.42
#